data_3ee7cebc30ef696efa002429dc235c31
#
_entry.id   3ee7cebc30ef696efa002429dc235c31
#
_cell.length_a   1.000
_cell.length_b   1.000
_cell.length_c   1.000
_cell.angle_alpha   90.00
_cell.angle_beta   90.00
_cell.angle_gamma   90.00
#
_symmetry.space_group_name_H-M   'P 1'
#
loop_
_entity.id
_entity.type
_entity.pdbx_description
1 polymer ?
#
loop_
_entity_poly.entity_id
_entity_poly.type
_entity_poly.pdbx_seq_one_letter_code
_entity_poly.pdbx_strand_id
1 'polypeptide(L)'
;MFFMNICTWYPKDEREVRKRREKWKWPKGVKVIFEFIDLQGCRVVNVVDTDAKGLIASRAEWMDILKFETFPVHPFGESKALAKR
;
A
#
# COMPACT_ATOMS: atom_id res chain seq x y z
N MET A 1 -0.29 -9.34 -9.86
CA MET A 1 -1.04 -9.82 -8.68
C MET A 1 -1.36 -8.64 -7.79
N PHE A 2 -2.57 -8.64 -7.24
CA PHE A 2 -3.00 -7.56 -6.35
C PHE A 2 -2.66 -7.86 -4.90
N PHE A 3 -2.18 -6.84 -4.20
CA PHE A 3 -1.91 -6.93 -2.78
C PHE A 3 -2.58 -5.77 -2.05
N MET A 4 -3.22 -6.09 -0.93
CA MET A 4 -3.71 -5.11 0.01
C MET A 4 -2.62 -4.82 1.01
N ASN A 5 -2.33 -3.54 1.23
CA ASN A 5 -1.42 -3.08 2.27
C ASN A 5 -2.20 -2.27 3.29
N ILE A 6 -2.04 -2.62 4.55
CA ILE A 6 -2.52 -1.81 5.66
C ILE A 6 -1.27 -1.34 6.39
N CYS A 7 -1.04 -0.03 6.34
CA CYS A 7 0.16 0.59 6.91
C CYS A 7 -0.25 1.42 8.09
N THR A 8 0.38 1.18 9.25
CA THR A 8 0.08 1.91 10.48
C THR A 8 1.36 2.47 11.07
N TRP A 9 1.21 3.51 11.87
CA TRP A 9 2.33 4.14 12.57
C TRP A 9 1.86 4.73 13.89
N TYR A 10 2.81 5.10 14.74
CA TYR A 10 2.49 5.72 16.02
C TYR A 10 2.19 7.21 15.82
N PRO A 11 1.31 7.77 16.65
CA PRO A 11 0.97 9.21 16.53
C PRO A 11 2.18 10.14 16.55
N LYS A 12 3.22 9.78 17.28
CA LYS A 12 4.45 10.60 17.34
C LYS A 12 5.14 10.71 15.98
N ASP A 13 4.90 9.76 15.08
CA ASP A 13 5.53 9.70 13.77
C ASP A 13 4.65 10.29 12.66
N GLU A 14 3.46 10.78 12.99
CA GLU A 14 2.48 11.25 12.01
C GLU A 14 3.07 12.33 11.10
N ARG A 15 3.75 13.31 11.67
CA ARG A 15 4.33 14.41 10.88
C ARG A 15 5.41 13.91 9.94
N GLU A 16 6.26 13.03 10.41
CA GLU A 16 7.35 12.46 9.60
C GLU A 16 6.79 11.61 8.44
N VAL A 17 5.76 10.81 8.72
CA VAL A 17 5.12 9.99 7.68
C VAL A 17 4.57 10.87 6.57
N ARG A 18 3.82 11.92 6.91
CA ARG A 18 3.24 12.83 5.91
C ARG A 18 4.30 13.54 5.10
N LYS A 19 5.33 14.03 5.77
CA LYS A 19 6.43 14.72 5.12
C LYS A 19 7.17 13.79 4.15
N ARG A 20 7.45 12.58 4.57
CA ARG A 20 8.14 11.60 3.75
C ARG A 20 7.29 11.20 2.54
N ARG A 21 5.97 11.03 2.75
CA ARG A 21 5.05 10.66 1.68
C ARG A 21 4.98 11.72 0.56
N GLU A 22 5.09 12.98 0.89
CA GLU A 22 5.08 14.04 -0.11
C GLU A 22 6.21 13.92 -1.12
N LYS A 23 7.37 13.44 -0.69
CA LYS A 23 8.57 13.34 -1.52
C LYS A 23 8.78 11.97 -2.12
N TRP A 24 8.17 10.95 -1.54
CA TRP A 24 8.37 9.57 -1.96
C TRP A 24 7.52 9.26 -3.17
N LYS A 25 8.10 8.47 -4.08
CA LYS A 25 7.40 8.00 -5.27
C LYS A 25 7.41 6.48 -5.29
N TRP A 26 6.30 5.93 -5.74
CA TRP A 26 6.17 4.48 -5.89
C TRP A 26 7.26 3.96 -6.85
N PRO A 27 7.87 2.82 -6.55
CA PRO A 27 8.86 2.22 -7.43
C PRO A 27 8.28 1.85 -8.79
N LYS A 28 9.16 1.75 -9.78
CA LYS A 28 8.78 1.21 -11.08
C LYS A 28 8.25 -0.21 -10.91
N GLY A 29 7.24 -0.56 -11.70
CA GLY A 29 6.65 -1.90 -11.63
C GLY A 29 5.57 -2.06 -10.58
N VAL A 30 5.21 -0.99 -9.88
CA VAL A 30 4.11 -0.99 -8.93
C VAL A 30 3.00 -0.10 -9.47
N LYS A 31 1.85 -0.70 -9.75
CA LYS A 31 0.67 0.05 -10.16
C LYS A 31 -0.26 0.19 -8.98
N VAL A 32 -0.52 1.42 -8.57
CA VAL A 32 -1.41 1.70 -7.45
C VAL A 32 -2.85 1.69 -7.96
N ILE A 33 -3.67 0.81 -7.39
CA ILE A 33 -5.09 0.72 -7.74
C ILE A 33 -5.87 1.76 -6.95
N PHE A 34 -5.62 1.84 -5.63
CA PHE A 34 -6.12 2.93 -4.80
C PHE A 34 -5.21 3.11 -3.60
N GLU A 35 -5.30 4.30 -3.00
CA GLU A 35 -4.60 4.60 -1.76
C GLU A 35 -5.46 5.57 -0.97
N PHE A 36 -5.82 5.20 0.27
CA PHE A 36 -6.66 6.01 1.14
C PHE A 36 -6.00 6.16 2.50
N ILE A 37 -6.15 7.34 3.08
CA ILE A 37 -5.76 7.57 4.46
C ILE A 37 -6.99 7.48 5.37
N ASP A 38 -6.82 6.83 6.53
CA ASP A 38 -7.83 6.81 7.56
C ASP A 38 -8.00 8.24 8.11
N LEU A 39 -9.22 8.74 8.11
CA LEU A 39 -9.49 10.08 8.62
C LEU A 39 -9.17 10.24 10.10
N GLN A 40 -9.09 9.14 10.83
CA GLN A 40 -8.65 9.15 12.23
C GLN A 40 -7.14 9.27 12.36
N GLY A 41 -6.41 9.14 11.23
CA GLY A 41 -4.96 9.23 11.21
C GLY A 41 -4.25 7.92 11.49
N CYS A 42 -2.95 7.94 11.29
CA CYS A 42 -2.03 6.84 11.63
C CYS A 42 -2.28 5.53 10.89
N ARG A 43 -3.01 5.56 9.79
CA ARG A 43 -3.26 4.38 8.96
C ARG A 43 -3.53 4.77 7.52
N VAL A 44 -2.90 4.04 6.61
CA VAL A 44 -3.17 4.13 5.17
C VAL A 44 -3.50 2.73 4.68
N VAL A 45 -4.46 2.63 3.79
CA VAL A 45 -4.77 1.38 3.10
C VAL A 45 -4.58 1.60 1.61
N ASN A 46 -3.99 0.63 0.95
CA ASN A 46 -3.86 0.69 -0.50
C ASN A 46 -3.91 -0.70 -1.10
N VAL A 47 -4.25 -0.75 -2.38
CA VAL A 47 -4.12 -1.96 -3.19
C VAL A 47 -3.18 -1.64 -4.33
N VAL A 48 -2.20 -2.49 -4.53
CA VAL A 48 -1.22 -2.36 -5.62
C VAL A 48 -1.23 -3.62 -6.47
N ASP A 49 -0.94 -3.44 -7.75
CA ASP A 49 -0.70 -4.55 -8.66
C ASP A 49 0.81 -4.60 -8.90
N THR A 50 1.44 -5.68 -8.44
CA THR A 50 2.87 -5.85 -8.54
C THR A 50 3.27 -7.30 -8.26
N ASP A 51 4.57 -7.56 -8.20
CA ASP A 51 5.14 -8.85 -7.80
C ASP A 51 5.87 -8.69 -6.46
N ALA A 52 6.50 -9.77 -6.00
CA ALA A 52 7.24 -9.77 -4.74
C ALA A 52 8.35 -8.71 -4.73
N LYS A 53 9.02 -8.53 -5.86
CA LYS A 53 10.11 -7.57 -5.99
C LYS A 53 9.61 -6.14 -5.80
N GLY A 54 8.46 -5.81 -6.41
CA GLY A 54 7.83 -4.50 -6.26
C GLY A 54 7.38 -4.24 -4.84
N LEU A 55 6.83 -5.25 -4.16
CA LEU A 55 6.43 -5.12 -2.76
C LEU A 55 7.64 -4.79 -1.88
N ILE A 56 8.73 -5.52 -2.05
CA ILE A 56 9.95 -5.31 -1.26
C ILE A 56 10.47 -3.90 -1.50
N ALA A 57 10.53 -3.47 -2.75
CA ALA A 57 11.00 -2.13 -3.09
C ALA A 57 10.10 -1.04 -2.49
N SER A 58 8.78 -1.26 -2.49
CA SER A 58 7.84 -0.29 -1.92
C SER A 58 8.02 -0.10 -0.42
N ARG A 59 8.44 -1.14 0.28
CA ARG A 59 8.57 -1.11 1.74
C ARG A 59 9.92 -0.58 2.21
N ALA A 60 10.94 -0.65 1.36
CA ALA A 60 12.32 -0.45 1.78
C ALA A 60 12.59 0.86 2.52
N GLU A 61 11.96 1.95 2.10
CA GLU A 61 12.16 3.26 2.72
C GLU A 61 11.22 3.54 3.89
N TRP A 62 10.37 2.59 4.24
CA TRP A 62 9.33 2.78 5.26
C TRP A 62 9.46 1.83 6.45
N MET A 63 10.39 0.87 6.37
CA MET A 63 10.51 -0.19 7.39
C MET A 63 10.85 0.33 8.77
N ASP A 64 11.44 1.50 8.86
CA ASP A 64 11.84 2.11 10.13
C ASP A 64 10.67 2.72 10.89
N ILE A 65 9.59 3.06 10.19
CA ILE A 65 8.54 3.89 10.77
C ILE A 65 7.14 3.29 10.62
N LEU A 66 6.90 2.49 9.59
CA LEU A 66 5.58 1.89 9.36
C LEU A 66 5.55 0.43 9.79
N LYS A 67 4.39 0.02 10.29
CA LYS A 67 4.02 -1.38 10.39
C LYS A 67 3.18 -1.73 9.17
N PHE A 68 3.47 -2.89 8.58
CA PHE A 68 2.78 -3.34 7.39
C PHE A 68 1.99 -4.62 7.67
N GLU A 69 0.77 -4.66 7.19
CA GLU A 69 0.03 -5.89 7.01
C GLU A 69 -0.25 -6.00 5.52
N THR A 70 0.25 -7.04 4.87
CA THR A 70 0.15 -7.21 3.42
C THR A 70 -0.35 -8.61 3.11
N PHE A 71 -1.34 -8.69 2.24
CA PHE A 71 -1.87 -9.99 1.81
C PHE A 71 -2.40 -9.87 0.38
N PRO A 72 -2.35 -10.99 -0.37
CA PRO A 72 -2.86 -10.99 -1.74
C PRO A 72 -4.39 -10.89 -1.73
N VAL A 73 -4.92 -10.18 -2.72
CA VAL A 73 -6.36 -10.00 -2.86
C VAL A 73 -6.76 -10.19 -4.31
N HIS A 74 -8.05 -10.45 -4.50
CA HIS A 74 -8.63 -10.62 -5.83
C HIS A 74 -10.01 -9.97 -5.82
N PRO A 75 -10.42 -9.27 -6.89
CA PRO A 75 -11.76 -8.68 -6.94
C PRO A 75 -12.83 -9.75 -6.77
N PHE A 76 -13.65 -9.60 -5.73
CA PHE A 76 -14.64 -10.62 -5.41
C PHE A 76 -15.91 -10.47 -6.23
N GLY A 77 -16.52 -9.30 -6.19
CA GLY A 77 -17.78 -9.07 -6.89
C GLY A 77 -17.66 -9.11 -8.41
N GLU A 78 -16.46 -8.82 -8.94
CA GLU A 78 -16.18 -8.79 -10.36
C GLU A 78 -15.46 -10.04 -10.84
N SER A 79 -15.25 -11.02 -9.98
CA SER A 79 -14.48 -12.22 -10.30
C SER A 79 -15.01 -12.93 -11.53
N LYS A 80 -16.34 -13.03 -11.66
CA LYS A 80 -16.96 -13.67 -12.81
C LYS A 80 -16.64 -12.93 -14.10
N ALA A 81 -16.73 -11.60 -14.08
CA ALA A 81 -16.42 -10.79 -15.25
C ALA A 81 -14.95 -10.91 -15.62
N LEU A 82 -14.07 -10.93 -14.63
CA LEU A 82 -12.64 -11.10 -14.87
C LEU A 82 -12.32 -12.48 -15.43
N ALA A 83 -12.96 -13.50 -14.93
CA ALA A 83 -12.74 -14.86 -15.39
C ALA A 83 -13.18 -15.10 -16.83
N LYS A 84 -14.08 -14.26 -17.34
CA LYS A 84 -14.59 -14.36 -18.71
C LYS A 84 -13.73 -13.63 -19.74
N ARG A 85 -12.75 -12.90 -19.32
CA ARG A 85 -11.89 -12.07 -20.18
C ARG A 85 -10.72 -12.83 -20.78
#